data_53403804655eb4539f51784b84c80e41
#
_entry.id   53403804655eb4539f51784b84c80e41
#
_cell.length_a   1.000
_cell.length_b   1.000
_cell.length_c   1.000
_cell.angle_alpha   90.00
_cell.angle_beta   90.00
_cell.angle_gamma   90.00
#
_symmetry.space_group_name_H-M   'P 1'
#
loop_
_entity.id
_entity.type
_entity.pdbx_description
1 polymer ?
#
loop_
_entity_poly.entity_id
_entity_poly.type
_entity_poly.pdbx_seq_one_letter_code
_entity_poly.pdbx_strand_id
1 'polypeptide(L)'
;SNSARALASRRSRTIGLIAGGLKFFGPISSISSIESMAREHGLFMSVMMVHEALCAQADFDNLCDTFNEQNVDAFIFLTPTDVMFAAACRARVTQPRVIVTATHGQMTVREGLGLISTENKRRTALVGIDQWGAMAKVVALLGEYGHKSALYFAGPNEWRDAHTRLDAWRKLAASRSIDSQIVRCHTWDASEAYAHMNHLIDEYGRRGAALPTAVVAANDNQAVGIMRALHEHGLRIPQDISVVGFDDMSG
;
A
#
# COMPACT_ATOMS: atom_id res chain seq x y z
N SER A 1 -1.75 -38.18 15.06
CA SER A 1 -2.31 -37.31 14.00
C SER A 1 -2.44 -35.92 14.52
N ASN A 2 -2.32 -34.91 13.63
CA ASN A 2 -2.45 -33.48 14.00
C ASN A 2 -3.83 -33.17 14.62
N SER A 3 -4.88 -33.85 14.19
CA SER A 3 -6.23 -33.73 14.72
C SER A 3 -6.34 -34.12 16.20
N ALA A 4 -5.62 -35.14 16.65
CA ALA A 4 -5.63 -35.55 18.06
C ALA A 4 -4.88 -34.55 18.95
N ARG A 5 -3.82 -33.90 18.45
CA ARG A 5 -3.14 -32.79 19.17
C ARG A 5 -3.97 -31.54 19.25
N ALA A 6 -4.71 -31.19 18.18
CA ALA A 6 -5.62 -30.04 18.14
C ALA A 6 -6.76 -30.21 19.17
N LEU A 7 -7.32 -31.40 19.29
CA LEU A 7 -8.33 -31.73 20.32
C LEU A 7 -7.77 -31.63 21.75
N ALA A 8 -6.52 -32.01 21.98
CA ALA A 8 -5.88 -31.96 23.28
C ALA A 8 -5.44 -30.54 23.69
N SER A 9 -5.03 -29.70 22.75
CA SER A 9 -4.51 -28.35 23.00
C SER A 9 -5.56 -27.23 22.88
N ARG A 10 -6.77 -27.52 22.39
CA ARG A 10 -7.81 -26.53 22.00
C ARG A 10 -7.30 -25.46 21.02
N ARG A 11 -6.20 -25.71 20.29
CA ARG A 11 -5.61 -24.78 19.33
C ARG A 11 -5.59 -25.40 17.94
N SER A 12 -6.12 -24.68 16.96
CA SER A 12 -6.12 -25.12 15.56
C SER A 12 -4.76 -24.92 14.88
N ARG A 13 -3.91 -24.06 15.45
CA ARG A 13 -2.66 -23.55 14.85
C ARG A 13 -2.92 -22.84 13.51
N THR A 14 -4.10 -22.28 13.34
CA THR A 14 -4.53 -21.61 12.11
C THR A 14 -4.68 -20.12 12.36
N ILE A 15 -4.12 -19.32 11.46
CA ILE A 15 -4.28 -17.87 11.40
C ILE A 15 -5.33 -17.57 10.33
N GLY A 16 -6.34 -16.76 10.67
CA GLY A 16 -7.27 -16.19 9.72
C GLY A 16 -6.73 -14.88 9.16
N LEU A 17 -6.55 -14.80 7.84
CA LEU A 17 -6.10 -13.58 7.17
C LEU A 17 -7.22 -13.02 6.31
N ILE A 18 -7.61 -11.75 6.58
CA ILE A 18 -8.52 -10.97 5.73
C ILE A 18 -7.72 -9.93 4.97
N ALA A 19 -7.78 -9.95 3.65
CA ALA A 19 -7.00 -9.07 2.79
C ALA A 19 -7.80 -8.48 1.65
N GLY A 20 -7.49 -7.23 1.28
CA GLY A 20 -7.96 -6.57 0.06
C GLY A 20 -6.82 -6.34 -0.94
N GLY A 21 -7.18 -5.90 -2.15
CA GLY A 21 -6.19 -5.45 -3.13
C GLY A 21 -5.36 -6.52 -3.81
N LEU A 22 -5.88 -7.72 -3.97
CA LEU A 22 -5.13 -8.91 -4.39
C LEU A 22 -4.64 -8.94 -5.84
N LYS A 23 -5.03 -7.99 -6.66
CA LYS A 23 -4.47 -7.83 -8.01
C LYS A 23 -3.20 -6.96 -8.01
N PHE A 24 -2.79 -6.42 -6.85
CA PHE A 24 -1.67 -5.52 -6.75
C PHE A 24 -0.49 -6.16 -6.00
N PHE A 25 0.72 -5.73 -6.35
CA PHE A 25 1.97 -6.32 -5.87
C PHE A 25 2.10 -6.28 -4.34
N GLY A 26 1.85 -5.14 -3.71
CA GLY A 26 2.03 -4.96 -2.26
C GLY A 26 1.24 -5.96 -1.41
N PRO A 27 -0.09 -6.08 -1.57
CA PRO A 27 -0.89 -7.07 -0.86
C PRO A 27 -0.46 -8.52 -1.14
N ILE A 28 -0.23 -8.90 -2.41
CA ILE A 28 0.19 -10.27 -2.77
C ILE A 28 1.54 -10.62 -2.15
N SER A 29 2.51 -9.73 -2.24
CA SER A 29 3.84 -9.89 -1.66
C SER A 29 3.77 -10.04 -0.14
N SER A 30 2.93 -9.23 0.51
CA SER A 30 2.70 -9.30 1.97
C SER A 30 2.10 -10.65 2.37
N ILE A 31 1.07 -11.13 1.67
CA ILE A 31 0.44 -12.43 1.94
C ILE A 31 1.44 -13.58 1.78
N SER A 32 2.24 -13.57 0.71
CA SER A 32 3.27 -14.58 0.46
C SER A 32 4.31 -14.62 1.59
N SER A 33 4.77 -13.45 2.04
CA SER A 33 5.74 -13.35 3.13
C SER A 33 5.15 -13.82 4.47
N ILE A 34 3.90 -13.47 4.75
CA ILE A 34 3.19 -13.90 5.97
C ILE A 34 2.99 -15.42 5.96
N GLU A 35 2.58 -15.99 4.79
CA GLU A 35 2.40 -17.45 4.66
C GLU A 35 3.71 -18.21 4.90
N SER A 36 4.80 -17.79 4.27
CA SER A 36 6.10 -18.42 4.44
C SER A 36 6.51 -18.42 5.91
N MET A 37 6.39 -17.29 6.59
CA MET A 37 6.72 -17.16 8.01
C MET A 37 5.79 -18.01 8.90
N ALA A 38 4.49 -18.03 8.62
CA ALA A 38 3.55 -18.87 9.36
C ALA A 38 3.91 -20.35 9.25
N ARG A 39 4.22 -20.82 8.04
CA ARG A 39 4.63 -22.20 7.76
C ARG A 39 5.93 -22.58 8.46
N GLU A 40 6.93 -21.70 8.48
CA GLU A 40 8.19 -21.90 9.21
C GLU A 40 7.96 -22.10 10.73
N HIS A 41 6.94 -21.44 11.28
CA HIS A 41 6.54 -21.59 12.68
C HIS A 41 5.51 -22.70 12.92
N GLY A 42 5.23 -23.51 11.90
CA GLY A 42 4.26 -24.63 11.98
C GLY A 42 2.82 -24.17 12.19
N LEU A 43 2.48 -22.99 11.68
CA LEU A 43 1.13 -22.45 11.66
C LEU A 43 0.52 -22.64 10.26
N PHE A 44 -0.79 -22.78 10.20
CA PHE A 44 -1.55 -22.77 8.96
C PHE A 44 -2.15 -21.40 8.74
N MET A 45 -2.37 -21.02 7.50
CA MET A 45 -3.03 -19.78 7.14
C MET A 45 -4.27 -20.06 6.29
N SER A 46 -5.40 -19.53 6.72
CA SER A 46 -6.64 -19.50 5.94
C SER A 46 -6.88 -18.05 5.49
N VAL A 47 -7.12 -17.83 4.20
CA VAL A 47 -7.21 -16.49 3.62
C VAL A 47 -8.61 -16.24 3.09
N MET A 48 -9.22 -15.14 3.50
CA MET A 48 -10.43 -14.59 2.91
C MET A 48 -10.14 -13.24 2.25
N MET A 49 -10.62 -13.11 1.03
CA MET A 49 -10.33 -11.97 0.17
C MET A 49 -11.58 -11.10 0.05
N VAL A 50 -11.39 -9.80 0.18
CA VAL A 50 -12.47 -8.82 0.05
C VAL A 50 -12.17 -7.83 -1.06
N HIS A 51 -13.23 -7.30 -1.65
CA HIS A 51 -13.10 -6.16 -2.53
C HIS A 51 -12.96 -4.90 -1.66
N GLU A 52 -11.77 -4.34 -1.65
CA GLU A 52 -11.34 -3.27 -0.74
C GLU A 52 -12.22 -2.03 -0.75
N ALA A 53 -12.82 -1.71 -1.91
CA ALA A 53 -13.69 -0.54 -2.07
C ALA A 53 -15.11 -0.75 -1.51
N LEU A 54 -15.54 -2.00 -1.27
CA LEU A 54 -16.92 -2.36 -0.92
C LEU A 54 -17.04 -3.02 0.46
N CYS A 55 -15.97 -3.05 1.25
CA CYS A 55 -15.95 -3.74 2.54
C CYS A 55 -16.60 -2.91 3.63
N ALA A 56 -17.93 -3.02 3.78
CA ALA A 56 -18.64 -2.46 4.92
C ALA A 56 -18.27 -3.18 6.24
N GLN A 57 -18.50 -2.52 7.39
CA GLN A 57 -18.22 -3.13 8.70
C GLN A 57 -18.92 -4.48 8.89
N ALA A 58 -20.18 -4.59 8.44
CA ALA A 58 -20.95 -5.83 8.56
C ALA A 58 -20.33 -6.97 7.74
N ASP A 59 -19.82 -6.69 6.54
CA ASP A 59 -19.17 -7.70 5.71
C ASP A 59 -17.88 -8.19 6.39
N PHE A 60 -17.12 -7.26 6.97
CA PHE A 60 -15.89 -7.57 7.69
C PHE A 60 -16.16 -8.43 8.93
N ASP A 61 -17.19 -8.08 9.71
CA ASP A 61 -17.61 -8.83 10.90
C ASP A 61 -18.07 -10.24 10.51
N ASN A 62 -18.84 -10.41 9.43
CA ASN A 62 -19.26 -11.73 8.91
C ASN A 62 -18.06 -12.62 8.52
N LEU A 63 -17.01 -12.04 7.94
CA LEU A 63 -15.78 -12.78 7.64
C LEU A 63 -15.06 -13.21 8.92
N CYS A 64 -15.03 -12.36 9.94
CA CYS A 64 -14.50 -12.71 11.24
C CYS A 64 -15.30 -13.86 11.89
N ASP A 65 -16.62 -13.84 11.79
CA ASP A 65 -17.49 -14.90 12.31
C ASP A 65 -17.24 -16.23 11.59
N THR A 66 -17.10 -16.22 10.26
CA THR A 66 -16.73 -17.41 9.49
C THR A 66 -15.39 -18.01 9.94
N PHE A 67 -14.40 -17.19 10.24
CA PHE A 67 -13.13 -17.67 10.79
C PHE A 67 -13.27 -18.18 12.24
N ASN A 68 -14.14 -17.57 13.05
CA ASN A 68 -14.43 -18.05 14.39
C ASN A 68 -15.04 -19.45 14.37
N GLU A 69 -15.94 -19.75 13.40
CA GLU A 69 -16.47 -21.09 13.18
C GLU A 69 -15.38 -22.11 12.79
N GLN A 70 -14.33 -21.67 12.12
CA GLN A 70 -13.16 -22.47 11.80
C GLN A 70 -12.17 -22.58 12.96
N ASN A 71 -12.45 -21.98 14.12
CA ASN A 71 -11.61 -21.96 15.32
C ASN A 71 -10.18 -21.45 15.07
N VAL A 72 -10.03 -20.34 14.33
CA VAL A 72 -8.69 -19.74 14.17
C VAL A 72 -8.16 -19.21 15.50
N ASP A 73 -6.84 -19.35 15.70
CA ASP A 73 -6.19 -18.93 16.95
C ASP A 73 -5.82 -17.44 16.98
N ALA A 74 -5.69 -16.82 15.81
CA ALA A 74 -5.33 -15.41 15.66
C ALA A 74 -5.81 -14.86 14.30
N PHE A 75 -5.86 -13.53 14.19
CA PHE A 75 -6.19 -12.84 12.96
C PHE A 75 -5.04 -11.97 12.45
N ILE A 76 -4.93 -11.88 11.13
CA ILE A 76 -4.16 -10.84 10.44
C ILE A 76 -5.11 -10.10 9.49
N PHE A 77 -5.13 -8.78 9.59
CA PHE A 77 -5.93 -7.91 8.73
C PHE A 77 -4.99 -7.07 7.87
N LEU A 78 -4.96 -7.32 6.58
CA LEU A 78 -4.22 -6.52 5.61
C LEU A 78 -5.15 -5.44 5.05
N THR A 79 -4.95 -4.20 5.47
CA THR A 79 -5.90 -3.11 5.32
C THR A 79 -5.36 -2.00 4.40
N PRO A 80 -5.52 -2.16 3.07
CA PRO A 80 -5.01 -1.18 2.11
C PRO A 80 -5.81 0.13 2.05
N THR A 81 -7.06 0.14 2.53
CA THR A 81 -7.96 1.31 2.49
C THR A 81 -8.36 1.78 3.88
N ASP A 82 -8.82 3.04 4.00
CA ASP A 82 -9.30 3.61 5.26
C ASP A 82 -10.53 2.85 5.79
N VAL A 83 -11.42 2.42 4.90
CA VAL A 83 -12.61 1.65 5.26
C VAL A 83 -12.22 0.32 5.90
N MET A 84 -11.29 -0.42 5.27
CA MET A 84 -10.81 -1.69 5.82
C MET A 84 -10.04 -1.50 7.13
N PHE A 85 -9.21 -0.46 7.24
CA PHE A 85 -8.49 -0.15 8.47
C PHE A 85 -9.45 0.13 9.63
N ALA A 86 -10.46 0.96 9.40
CA ALA A 86 -11.47 1.26 10.40
C ALA A 86 -12.27 0.01 10.79
N ALA A 87 -12.65 -0.84 9.83
CA ALA A 87 -13.36 -2.09 10.07
C ALA A 87 -12.51 -3.07 10.91
N ALA A 88 -11.23 -3.24 10.56
CA ALA A 88 -10.29 -4.07 11.31
C ALA A 88 -10.09 -3.61 12.76
N CYS A 89 -9.98 -2.29 12.97
CA CYS A 89 -9.86 -1.71 14.31
C CYS A 89 -11.11 -1.98 15.18
N ARG A 90 -12.30 -1.98 14.58
CA ARG A 90 -13.58 -2.18 15.27
C ARG A 90 -14.04 -3.64 15.30
N ALA A 91 -13.34 -4.56 14.62
CA ALA A 91 -13.71 -5.97 14.52
C ALA A 91 -13.96 -6.61 15.89
N ARG A 92 -15.04 -7.36 16.01
CA ARG A 92 -15.49 -8.00 17.26
C ARG A 92 -14.87 -9.39 17.40
N VAL A 93 -13.54 -9.47 17.49
CA VAL A 93 -12.83 -10.73 17.70
C VAL A 93 -12.19 -10.77 19.08
N THR A 94 -12.18 -11.95 19.69
CA THR A 94 -11.58 -12.17 21.02
C THR A 94 -10.13 -12.66 20.95
N GLN A 95 -9.73 -13.18 19.79
CA GLN A 95 -8.37 -13.68 19.53
C GLN A 95 -7.38 -12.51 19.37
N PRO A 96 -6.08 -12.77 19.57
CA PRO A 96 -5.03 -11.85 19.17
C PRO A 96 -5.13 -11.49 17.69
N ARG A 97 -4.83 -10.23 17.35
CA ARG A 97 -4.86 -9.76 15.97
C ARG A 97 -3.71 -8.82 15.65
N VAL A 98 -3.29 -8.88 14.40
CA VAL A 98 -2.33 -7.95 13.80
C VAL A 98 -3.03 -7.20 12.69
N ILE A 99 -2.97 -5.87 12.71
CA ILE A 99 -3.46 -5.02 11.62
C ILE A 99 -2.24 -4.48 10.87
N VAL A 100 -2.13 -4.85 9.60
CA VAL A 100 -1.08 -4.39 8.69
C VAL A 100 -1.65 -3.26 7.84
N THR A 101 -0.99 -2.12 7.82
CA THR A 101 -1.48 -0.93 7.11
C THR A 101 -0.33 -0.03 6.67
N ALA A 102 -0.62 0.92 5.78
CA ALA A 102 0.29 2.03 5.51
C ALA A 102 0.41 2.93 6.74
N THR A 103 1.60 3.40 7.03
CA THR A 103 1.81 4.25 8.20
C THR A 103 2.36 5.63 7.86
N HIS A 104 1.94 6.56 8.69
CA HIS A 104 2.59 7.84 8.90
C HIS A 104 3.10 7.87 10.36
N GLY A 105 3.97 6.93 10.72
CA GLY A 105 4.56 6.86 12.04
C GLY A 105 3.52 6.88 13.18
N GLN A 106 3.73 7.77 14.17
CA GLN A 106 2.88 7.86 15.35
C GLN A 106 1.42 8.28 15.08
N MET A 107 1.15 8.95 13.95
CA MET A 107 -0.23 9.38 13.65
C MET A 107 -1.14 8.18 13.42
N THR A 108 -0.69 7.19 12.66
CA THR A 108 -1.46 5.95 12.43
C THR A 108 -1.69 5.18 13.73
N VAL A 109 -0.71 5.15 14.63
CA VAL A 109 -0.87 4.52 15.95
C VAL A 109 -1.96 5.21 16.76
N ARG A 110 -1.98 6.56 16.80
CA ARG A 110 -3.02 7.33 17.51
C ARG A 110 -4.40 7.10 16.92
N GLU A 111 -4.51 7.10 15.60
CA GLU A 111 -5.75 6.81 14.89
C GLU A 111 -6.29 5.42 15.26
N GLY A 112 -5.46 4.38 15.13
CA GLY A 112 -5.84 3.01 15.49
C GLY A 112 -6.23 2.87 16.96
N LEU A 113 -5.47 3.48 17.88
CA LEU A 113 -5.80 3.46 19.31
C LEU A 113 -7.13 4.16 19.63
N GLY A 114 -7.53 5.15 18.82
CA GLY A 114 -8.84 5.81 18.93
C GLY A 114 -10.01 4.94 18.47
N LEU A 115 -9.78 4.04 17.51
CA LEU A 115 -10.80 3.17 16.93
C LEU A 115 -10.92 1.82 17.65
N ILE A 116 -9.84 1.32 18.24
CA ILE A 116 -9.80 0.03 18.93
C ILE A 116 -10.41 0.16 20.33
N SER A 117 -11.36 -0.73 20.68
CA SER A 117 -11.92 -0.76 22.02
C SER A 117 -10.86 -1.05 23.09
N THR A 118 -11.07 -0.54 24.30
CA THR A 118 -10.10 -0.70 25.42
C THR A 118 -9.79 -2.17 25.71
N GLU A 119 -10.79 -3.04 25.62
CA GLU A 119 -10.63 -4.48 25.81
C GLU A 119 -9.70 -5.10 24.76
N ASN A 120 -9.80 -4.66 23.51
CA ASN A 120 -9.06 -5.20 22.38
C ASN A 120 -7.64 -4.62 22.24
N LYS A 121 -7.33 -3.48 22.87
CA LYS A 121 -5.99 -2.85 22.76
C LYS A 121 -4.85 -3.79 23.14
N ARG A 122 -5.02 -4.60 24.19
CA ARG A 122 -3.99 -5.53 24.66
C ARG A 122 -3.77 -6.74 23.73
N ARG A 123 -4.69 -6.99 22.81
CA ARG A 123 -4.68 -8.12 21.88
C ARG A 123 -4.46 -7.70 20.44
N THR A 124 -4.22 -6.40 20.21
CA THR A 124 -4.02 -5.84 18.88
C THR A 124 -2.63 -5.29 18.72
N ALA A 125 -1.90 -5.78 17.72
CA ALA A 125 -0.68 -5.18 17.24
C ALA A 125 -0.95 -4.41 15.93
N LEU A 126 -0.34 -3.23 15.79
CA LEU A 126 -0.33 -2.48 14.54
C LEU A 126 1.05 -2.64 13.91
N VAL A 127 1.09 -3.11 12.68
CA VAL A 127 2.31 -3.22 11.87
C VAL A 127 2.17 -2.29 10.69
N GLY A 128 3.14 -1.42 10.50
CA GLY A 128 3.08 -0.40 9.48
C GLY A 128 4.22 -0.48 8.48
N ILE A 129 3.89 -0.31 7.21
CA ILE A 129 4.87 -0.03 6.16
C ILE A 129 5.08 1.49 6.15
N ASP A 130 6.30 1.94 6.44
CA ASP A 130 6.63 3.37 6.56
C ASP A 130 6.70 4.05 5.19
N GLN A 131 5.54 4.43 4.68
CA GLN A 131 5.40 5.13 3.40
C GLN A 131 6.04 6.52 3.43
N TRP A 132 5.98 7.18 4.59
CA TRP A 132 6.57 8.51 4.76
C TRP A 132 8.09 8.48 4.66
N GLY A 133 8.73 7.56 5.39
CA GLY A 133 10.17 7.38 5.35
C GLY A 133 10.68 6.97 3.97
N ALA A 134 9.91 6.15 3.24
CA ALA A 134 10.24 5.78 1.87
C ALA A 134 10.20 7.00 0.95
N MET A 135 9.16 7.84 1.01
CA MET A 135 9.10 9.08 0.22
C MET A 135 10.18 10.09 0.60
N ALA A 136 10.60 10.13 1.86
CA ALA A 136 11.72 10.97 2.28
C ALA A 136 13.04 10.56 1.58
N LYS A 137 13.26 9.25 1.39
CA LYS A 137 14.41 8.75 0.63
C LYS A 137 14.32 9.15 -0.85
N VAL A 138 13.15 9.04 -1.47
CA VAL A 138 12.93 9.47 -2.86
C VAL A 138 13.24 10.96 -3.03
N VAL A 139 12.70 11.82 -2.18
CA VAL A 139 12.94 13.26 -2.25
C VAL A 139 14.40 13.62 -1.99
N ALA A 140 15.07 12.90 -1.07
CA ALA A 140 16.50 13.08 -0.82
C ALA A 140 17.32 12.74 -2.05
N LEU A 141 17.04 11.60 -2.68
CA LEU A 141 17.71 11.14 -3.91
C LEU A 141 17.56 12.16 -5.04
N LEU A 142 16.36 12.67 -5.30
CA LEU A 142 16.15 13.70 -6.31
C LEU A 142 16.97 14.96 -6.02
N GLY A 143 17.07 15.36 -4.76
CA GLY A 143 17.88 16.48 -4.34
C GLY A 143 19.40 16.26 -4.55
N GLU A 144 19.88 15.05 -4.28
CA GLU A 144 21.29 14.65 -4.50
C GLU A 144 21.65 14.68 -5.99
N TYR A 145 20.74 14.27 -6.88
CA TYR A 145 20.92 14.37 -8.34
C TYR A 145 20.60 15.76 -8.92
N GLY A 146 20.28 16.75 -8.06
CA GLY A 146 20.11 18.14 -8.45
C GLY A 146 18.77 18.47 -9.11
N HIS A 147 17.79 17.58 -9.06
CA HIS A 147 16.46 17.85 -9.60
C HIS A 147 15.77 19.00 -8.86
N LYS A 148 15.24 19.96 -9.63
CA LYS A 148 14.50 21.13 -9.12
C LYS A 148 13.03 21.11 -9.52
N SER A 149 12.64 20.25 -10.45
CA SER A 149 11.28 20.07 -10.90
C SER A 149 10.95 18.59 -11.08
N ALA A 150 9.72 18.19 -10.73
CA ALA A 150 9.28 16.80 -10.87
C ALA A 150 7.77 16.71 -11.13
N LEU A 151 7.36 15.67 -11.87
CA LEU A 151 5.99 15.18 -11.89
C LEU A 151 5.83 14.12 -10.79
N TYR A 152 4.72 14.16 -10.07
CA TYR A 152 4.35 13.10 -9.14
C TYR A 152 3.04 12.45 -9.59
N PHE A 153 3.09 11.19 -9.98
CA PHE A 153 1.92 10.38 -10.32
C PHE A 153 1.38 9.72 -9.05
N ALA A 154 0.28 10.26 -8.54
CA ALA A 154 -0.37 9.75 -7.33
C ALA A 154 -1.21 8.52 -7.66
N GLY A 155 -1.27 7.57 -6.72
CA GLY A 155 -2.19 6.43 -6.81
C GLY A 155 -3.63 6.79 -6.43
N PRO A 156 -4.55 5.79 -6.43
CA PRO A 156 -5.97 5.96 -6.11
C PRO A 156 -6.16 6.50 -4.70
N ASN A 157 -7.01 7.51 -4.56
CA ASN A 157 -7.13 8.30 -3.32
C ASN A 157 -7.71 7.53 -2.13
N GLU A 158 -8.47 6.46 -2.37
CA GLU A 158 -9.02 5.59 -1.33
C GLU A 158 -8.00 4.66 -0.67
N TRP A 159 -6.81 4.53 -1.28
CA TRP A 159 -5.73 3.70 -0.76
C TRP A 159 -4.87 4.46 0.25
N ARG A 160 -4.68 3.87 1.42
CA ARG A 160 -3.85 4.44 2.50
C ARG A 160 -2.41 4.69 2.05
N ASP A 161 -1.84 3.76 1.29
CA ASP A 161 -0.51 3.90 0.70
C ASP A 161 -0.44 5.13 -0.22
N ALA A 162 -1.40 5.29 -1.12
CA ALA A 162 -1.44 6.37 -2.09
C ALA A 162 -1.52 7.75 -1.43
N HIS A 163 -2.50 7.95 -0.54
CA HIS A 163 -2.64 9.27 0.10
C HIS A 163 -1.50 9.56 1.08
N THR A 164 -0.94 8.54 1.78
CA THR A 164 0.21 8.74 2.66
C THR A 164 1.46 9.15 1.86
N ARG A 165 1.72 8.48 0.72
CA ARG A 165 2.82 8.84 -0.20
C ARG A 165 2.62 10.25 -0.77
N LEU A 166 1.41 10.59 -1.19
CA LEU A 166 1.09 11.92 -1.73
C LEU A 166 1.29 13.04 -0.70
N ASP A 167 0.84 12.83 0.54
CA ASP A 167 1.01 13.81 1.61
C ASP A 167 2.49 13.99 2.00
N ALA A 168 3.24 12.88 2.05
CA ALA A 168 4.67 12.92 2.24
C ALA A 168 5.36 13.68 1.10
N TRP A 169 5.03 13.35 -0.16
CA TRP A 169 5.57 14.03 -1.33
C TRP A 169 5.36 15.54 -1.27
N ARG A 170 4.13 15.99 -1.06
CA ARG A 170 3.80 17.41 -0.99
C ARG A 170 4.65 18.18 0.01
N LYS A 171 4.79 17.64 1.23
CA LYS A 171 5.52 18.30 2.31
C LYS A 171 7.03 18.25 2.09
N LEU A 172 7.54 17.10 1.69
CA LEU A 172 8.98 16.87 1.54
C LEU A 172 9.56 17.54 0.30
N ALA A 173 8.86 17.49 -0.85
CA ALA A 173 9.28 18.19 -2.07
C ALA A 173 9.30 19.71 -1.85
N ALA A 174 8.27 20.25 -1.22
CA ALA A 174 8.23 21.67 -0.87
C ALA A 174 9.39 22.09 0.05
N SER A 175 9.73 21.27 1.07
CA SER A 175 10.86 21.51 1.97
C SER A 175 12.24 21.53 1.29
N ARG A 176 12.33 20.91 0.11
CA ARG A 176 13.54 20.86 -0.73
C ARG A 176 13.48 21.80 -1.93
N SER A 177 12.45 22.66 -2.02
CA SER A 177 12.21 23.58 -3.14
C SER A 177 12.17 22.87 -4.50
N ILE A 178 11.61 21.65 -4.53
CA ILE A 178 11.31 20.94 -5.77
C ILE A 178 9.96 21.45 -6.26
N ASP A 179 9.93 22.10 -7.42
CA ASP A 179 8.69 22.46 -8.10
C ASP A 179 7.99 21.19 -8.58
N SER A 180 6.74 21.01 -8.15
CA SER A 180 6.06 19.72 -8.30
C SER A 180 4.66 19.87 -8.87
N GLN A 181 4.44 19.25 -10.05
CA GLN A 181 3.10 19.03 -10.58
C GLN A 181 2.60 17.64 -10.17
N ILE A 182 1.38 17.58 -9.63
CA ILE A 182 0.75 16.32 -9.22
C ILE A 182 -0.22 15.86 -10.30
N VAL A 183 -0.01 14.63 -10.78
CA VAL A 183 -0.88 13.90 -11.71
C VAL A 183 -1.69 12.89 -10.90
N ARG A 184 -3.00 12.99 -10.90
CA ARG A 184 -3.87 12.08 -10.15
C ARG A 184 -4.29 10.92 -11.03
N CYS A 185 -3.99 9.70 -10.58
CA CYS A 185 -4.49 8.47 -11.17
C CYS A 185 -5.60 7.88 -10.28
N HIS A 186 -6.60 7.28 -10.91
CA HIS A 186 -7.71 6.61 -10.24
C HIS A 186 -7.42 5.13 -10.02
N THR A 187 -6.41 4.60 -10.71
CA THR A 187 -5.96 3.22 -10.63
C THR A 187 -4.45 3.14 -10.38
N TRP A 188 -3.99 1.95 -10.05
CA TRP A 188 -2.56 1.62 -9.99
C TRP A 188 -2.00 1.16 -11.35
N ASP A 189 -2.79 1.22 -12.42
CA ASP A 189 -2.49 0.55 -13.68
C ASP A 189 -1.53 1.39 -14.55
N ALA A 190 -0.66 0.68 -15.27
CA ALA A 190 0.29 1.28 -16.20
C ALA A 190 -0.39 2.05 -17.34
N SER A 191 -1.57 1.59 -17.79
CA SER A 191 -2.31 2.18 -18.89
C SER A 191 -2.80 3.60 -18.62
N GLU A 192 -3.26 3.86 -17.39
CA GLU A 192 -3.69 5.21 -17.00
C GLU A 192 -2.51 6.17 -16.90
N ALA A 193 -1.42 5.73 -16.28
CA ALA A 193 -0.20 6.51 -16.17
C ALA A 193 0.42 6.80 -17.55
N TYR A 194 0.40 5.82 -18.46
CA TYR A 194 0.80 5.99 -19.86
C TYR A 194 -0.02 7.08 -20.57
N ALA A 195 -1.36 7.03 -20.46
CA ALA A 195 -2.24 8.01 -21.07
C ALA A 195 -2.00 9.42 -20.53
N HIS A 196 -1.86 9.56 -19.21
CA HIS A 196 -1.54 10.85 -18.59
C HIS A 196 -0.18 11.39 -19.02
N MET A 197 0.85 10.53 -19.10
CA MET A 197 2.19 10.97 -19.50
C MET A 197 2.21 11.44 -20.97
N ASN A 198 1.55 10.73 -21.90
CA ASN A 198 1.40 11.18 -23.28
C ASN A 198 0.73 12.55 -23.37
N HIS A 199 -0.38 12.72 -22.65
CA HIS A 199 -1.08 14.01 -22.61
C HIS A 199 -0.20 15.15 -22.13
N LEU A 200 0.61 14.92 -21.09
CA LEU A 200 1.54 15.91 -20.54
C LEU A 200 2.65 16.26 -21.54
N ILE A 201 3.25 15.26 -22.20
CA ILE A 201 4.28 15.50 -23.21
C ILE A 201 3.73 16.40 -24.33
N ASP A 202 2.53 16.10 -24.84
CA ASP A 202 1.86 16.90 -25.84
C ASP A 202 1.52 18.31 -25.34
N GLU A 203 1.07 18.44 -24.10
CA GLU A 203 0.74 19.73 -23.49
C GLU A 203 1.96 20.63 -23.34
N TYR A 204 3.07 20.09 -22.81
CA TYR A 204 4.33 20.81 -22.67
C TYR A 204 4.90 21.19 -24.05
N GLY A 205 4.85 20.29 -25.03
CA GLY A 205 5.25 20.56 -26.40
C GLY A 205 4.45 21.70 -27.06
N ARG A 206 3.13 21.70 -26.92
CA ARG A 206 2.26 22.78 -27.42
C ARG A 206 2.54 24.13 -26.78
N ARG A 207 2.96 24.14 -25.52
CA ARG A 207 3.32 25.37 -24.79
C ARG A 207 4.75 25.83 -25.05
N GLY A 208 5.55 25.05 -25.75
CA GLY A 208 7.00 25.30 -25.91
C GLY A 208 7.75 25.28 -24.57
N ALA A 209 7.23 24.57 -23.57
CA ALA A 209 7.82 24.43 -22.25
C ALA A 209 8.59 23.11 -22.12
N ALA A 210 9.66 23.13 -21.33
CA ALA A 210 10.39 21.90 -21.02
C ALA A 210 9.62 21.08 -19.97
N LEU A 211 9.64 19.75 -20.13
CA LEU A 211 9.17 18.84 -19.09
C LEU A 211 10.00 18.97 -17.81
N PRO A 212 9.42 18.69 -16.64
CA PRO A 212 10.21 18.49 -15.42
C PRO A 212 11.27 17.40 -15.60
N THR A 213 12.38 17.54 -14.91
CA THR A 213 13.54 16.65 -15.10
C THR A 213 13.43 15.30 -14.42
N ALA A 214 12.39 15.11 -13.61
CA ALA A 214 12.11 13.83 -12.94
C ALA A 214 10.61 13.51 -12.94
N VAL A 215 10.31 12.23 -12.93
CA VAL A 215 8.97 11.69 -12.68
C VAL A 215 9.05 10.70 -11.53
N VAL A 216 8.18 10.86 -10.56
CA VAL A 216 7.99 9.91 -9.45
C VAL A 216 6.63 9.27 -9.59
N ALA A 217 6.61 7.97 -9.76
CA ALA A 217 5.39 7.17 -9.79
C ALA A 217 5.08 6.60 -8.41
N ALA A 218 3.82 6.55 -8.04
CA ALA A 218 3.41 5.99 -6.76
C ALA A 218 3.58 4.46 -6.70
N ASN A 219 3.72 3.76 -7.84
CA ASN A 219 4.13 2.36 -7.91
C ASN A 219 4.88 2.04 -9.21
N ASP A 220 5.44 0.84 -9.32
CA ASP A 220 6.21 0.42 -10.48
C ASP A 220 5.34 0.16 -11.72
N ASN A 221 4.09 -0.26 -11.58
CA ASN A 221 3.19 -0.37 -12.73
C ASN A 221 2.99 0.98 -13.42
N GLN A 222 2.75 2.04 -12.65
CA GLN A 222 2.67 3.39 -13.20
C GLN A 222 4.01 3.81 -13.83
N ALA A 223 5.15 3.48 -13.18
CA ALA A 223 6.47 3.78 -13.72
C ALA A 223 6.68 3.12 -15.09
N VAL A 224 6.28 1.86 -15.28
CA VAL A 224 6.34 1.16 -16.57
C VAL A 224 5.51 1.88 -17.64
N GLY A 225 4.29 2.31 -17.32
CA GLY A 225 3.45 3.09 -18.24
C GLY A 225 4.09 4.42 -18.63
N ILE A 226 4.65 5.13 -17.66
CA ILE A 226 5.37 6.39 -17.88
C ILE A 226 6.61 6.18 -18.76
N MET A 227 7.44 5.18 -18.45
CA MET A 227 8.64 4.86 -19.21
C MET A 227 8.33 4.53 -20.65
N ARG A 228 7.25 3.79 -20.90
CA ARG A 228 6.77 3.51 -22.26
C ARG A 228 6.41 4.77 -23.02
N ALA A 229 5.63 5.67 -22.42
CA ALA A 229 5.26 6.95 -23.05
C ALA A 229 6.49 7.80 -23.39
N LEU A 230 7.43 7.92 -22.44
CA LEU A 230 8.68 8.65 -22.67
C LEU A 230 9.50 8.05 -23.82
N HIS A 231 9.61 6.73 -23.88
CA HIS A 231 10.33 6.03 -24.94
C HIS A 231 9.70 6.25 -26.32
N GLU A 232 8.38 6.17 -26.43
CA GLU A 232 7.64 6.40 -27.69
C GLU A 232 7.80 7.84 -28.21
N HIS A 233 8.07 8.80 -27.33
CA HIS A 233 8.40 10.19 -27.67
C HIS A 233 9.91 10.46 -27.83
N GLY A 234 10.74 9.42 -27.81
CA GLY A 234 12.19 9.54 -28.01
C GLY A 234 12.96 10.14 -26.83
N LEU A 235 12.35 10.24 -25.63
CA LEU A 235 12.99 10.73 -24.42
C LEU A 235 13.78 9.61 -23.72
N ARG A 236 15.03 9.89 -23.42
CA ARG A 236 15.95 8.91 -22.81
C ARG A 236 15.88 8.97 -21.30
N ILE A 237 15.87 7.80 -20.68
CA ILE A 237 15.88 7.63 -19.22
C ILE A 237 17.24 7.05 -18.84
N PRO A 238 18.01 7.66 -17.92
CA PRO A 238 17.70 8.88 -17.16
C PRO A 238 18.23 10.19 -17.80
N GLN A 239 18.79 10.18 -19.02
CA GLN A 239 19.53 11.29 -19.59
C GLN A 239 18.68 12.55 -19.81
N ASP A 240 17.45 12.39 -20.27
CA ASP A 240 16.54 13.51 -20.54
C ASP A 240 15.55 13.69 -19.40
N ILE A 241 15.14 12.60 -18.74
CA ILE A 241 14.21 12.59 -17.59
C ILE A 241 14.47 11.37 -16.71
N SER A 242 14.57 11.58 -15.41
CA SER A 242 14.70 10.49 -14.43
C SER A 242 13.32 9.95 -14.04
N VAL A 243 13.21 8.63 -13.87
CA VAL A 243 11.97 7.97 -13.40
C VAL A 243 12.26 7.20 -12.12
N VAL A 244 11.39 7.39 -11.13
CA VAL A 244 11.43 6.66 -9.87
C VAL A 244 10.09 5.94 -9.69
N GLY A 245 10.12 4.64 -9.44
CA GLY A 245 8.99 3.81 -9.09
C GLY A 245 8.88 3.58 -7.58
N PHE A 246 8.05 2.62 -7.21
CA PHE A 246 7.84 2.18 -5.83
C PHE A 246 7.34 0.72 -5.86
N ASP A 247 7.81 -0.14 -4.98
CA ASP A 247 7.46 -1.54 -4.73
C ASP A 247 8.61 -2.53 -5.02
N ASP A 248 9.60 -2.19 -5.86
CA ASP A 248 10.70 -3.07 -6.30
C ASP A 248 10.17 -4.36 -6.97
N MET A 249 9.24 -4.18 -7.92
CA MET A 249 8.70 -5.30 -8.69
C MET A 249 9.78 -5.91 -9.56
N SER A 250 9.94 -7.24 -9.47
CA SER A 250 10.77 -7.98 -10.43
C SER A 250 10.14 -7.88 -11.83
N GLY A 251 10.81 -7.19 -12.73
CA GLY A 251 10.46 -7.06 -14.14
C GLY A 251 11.14 -8.10 -15.02
#